data_62628e6e7e02bbe02cd9ffa9396cb85e
#
_entry.id   62628e6e7e02bbe02cd9ffa9396cb85e
#
_cell.length_a   1.000
_cell.length_b   1.000
_cell.length_c   1.000
_cell.angle_alpha   90.00
_cell.angle_beta   90.00
_cell.angle_gamma   90.00
#
_symmetry.space_group_name_H-M   'P 1'
#
loop_
_entity.id
_entity.type
_entity.pdbx_description
1 polymer ?
#
loop_
_entity_poly.entity_id
_entity_poly.type
_entity_poly.pdbx_seq_one_letter_code
_entity_poly.pdbx_strand_id
1 'polypeptide(L)'
;MLLETNMRNTQAIGELAARFGQCSVPQIFRINGGEPPVTLICPNFADMAERLRQLLRRLQSKELLALDQIVVLSPYRYTNAQSDWSRGLADCPVTTDMVTLATGQLRVGTIQGFKGLEADVVILVGIDSRAVKHPETLYVGASRTRAMLYVLALAGVALN
;
A
#
# COMPACT_ATOMS: atom_id res chain seq x y z
N MET A 1 1.12 -24.82 5.31
CA MET A 1 0.88 -24.66 6.75
C MET A 1 0.17 -23.35 7.00
N LEU A 2 -0.98 -23.40 7.60
CA LEU A 2 -1.72 -22.19 7.97
C LEU A 2 -1.16 -21.66 9.28
N LEU A 3 -0.75 -20.38 9.28
CA LEU A 3 -0.40 -19.70 10.52
C LEU A 3 -1.70 -19.20 11.17
N GLU A 4 -2.03 -19.74 12.31
CA GLU A 4 -3.24 -19.33 13.05
C GLU A 4 -3.08 -17.96 13.70
N THR A 5 -1.83 -17.51 13.92
CA THR A 5 -1.54 -16.22 14.53
C THR A 5 -0.85 -15.31 13.54
N ASN A 6 -1.46 -14.15 13.30
CA ASN A 6 -0.84 -13.08 12.52
C ASN A 6 -0.06 -12.17 13.47
N MET A 7 1.27 -12.15 13.31
CA MET A 7 2.19 -11.41 14.17
C MET A 7 2.59 -10.05 13.59
N ARG A 8 2.18 -9.75 12.36
CA ARG A 8 2.66 -8.58 11.59
C ARG A 8 1.62 -7.51 11.48
N ASN A 9 0.41 -7.87 11.09
CA ASN A 9 -0.64 -6.92 10.74
C ASN A 9 -1.64 -6.73 11.87
N THR A 10 -2.36 -5.61 11.83
CA THR A 10 -3.60 -5.50 12.60
C THR A 10 -4.63 -6.46 12.04
N GLN A 11 -5.68 -6.74 12.81
CA GLN A 11 -6.77 -7.61 12.37
C GLN A 11 -7.38 -7.12 11.05
N ALA A 12 -7.72 -5.82 10.97
CA ALA A 12 -8.36 -5.25 9.79
C ALA A 12 -7.49 -5.37 8.53
N ILE A 13 -6.19 -5.13 8.65
CA ILE A 13 -5.24 -5.25 7.54
C ILE A 13 -5.07 -6.72 7.14
N GLY A 14 -4.93 -7.60 8.11
CA GLY A 14 -4.79 -9.04 7.86
C GLY A 14 -6.00 -9.62 7.15
N GLU A 15 -7.20 -9.18 7.49
CA GLU A 15 -8.43 -9.60 6.83
C GLU A 15 -8.50 -9.14 5.38
N LEU A 16 -8.09 -7.88 5.10
CA LEU A 16 -8.05 -7.38 3.72
C LEU A 16 -6.97 -8.12 2.91
N ALA A 17 -5.79 -8.32 3.48
CA ALA A 17 -4.72 -9.06 2.81
C ALA A 17 -5.16 -10.48 2.46
N ALA A 18 -5.84 -11.17 3.38
CA ALA A 18 -6.37 -12.50 3.14
C ALA A 18 -7.41 -12.51 2.01
N ARG A 19 -8.25 -11.49 1.94
CA ARG A 19 -9.22 -11.36 0.83
C ARG A 19 -8.51 -11.19 -0.53
N PHE A 20 -7.46 -10.37 -0.58
CA PHE A 20 -6.67 -10.23 -1.80
C PHE A 20 -6.03 -11.56 -2.23
N GLY A 21 -5.45 -12.28 -1.29
CA GLY A 21 -4.81 -13.56 -1.55
C GLY A 21 -5.77 -14.74 -1.76
N GLN A 22 -7.07 -14.52 -1.55
CA GLN A 22 -8.08 -15.59 -1.58
C GLN A 22 -7.73 -16.74 -0.65
N CYS A 23 -7.18 -16.43 0.50
CA CYS A 23 -6.76 -17.40 1.51
C CYS A 23 -7.54 -17.24 2.81
N SER A 24 -7.37 -18.21 3.69
CA SER A 24 -8.05 -18.19 4.99
C SER A 24 -7.52 -17.05 5.87
N VAL A 25 -8.45 -16.40 6.57
CA VAL A 25 -8.09 -15.38 7.56
C VAL A 25 -7.51 -16.07 8.79
N PRO A 26 -6.37 -15.61 9.32
CA PRO A 26 -5.84 -16.12 10.58
C PRO A 26 -6.86 -15.94 11.72
N GLN A 27 -6.92 -16.90 12.61
CA GLN A 27 -7.89 -16.87 13.74
C GLN A 27 -7.44 -15.94 14.86
N ILE A 28 -6.14 -15.76 15.02
CA ILE A 28 -5.56 -14.99 16.12
C ILE A 28 -4.64 -13.92 15.55
N PHE A 29 -4.82 -12.70 16.02
CA PHE A 29 -3.94 -11.58 15.68
C PHE A 29 -3.25 -11.08 16.94
N ARG A 30 -1.96 -10.81 16.84
CA ARG A 30 -1.20 -10.19 17.93
C ARG A 30 -1.68 -8.78 18.24
N ILE A 31 -2.07 -8.04 17.18
CA ILE A 31 -2.63 -6.70 17.29
C ILE A 31 -4.09 -6.77 16.87
N ASN A 32 -5.00 -6.68 17.83
CA ASN A 32 -6.43 -6.68 17.55
C ASN A 32 -6.90 -5.26 17.20
N GLY A 33 -7.87 -5.17 16.30
CA GLY A 33 -8.42 -3.90 15.85
C GLY A 33 -7.48 -3.16 14.89
N GLY A 34 -7.14 -1.93 15.23
CA GLY A 34 -6.36 -1.03 14.40
C GLY A 34 -7.23 -0.23 13.43
N GLU A 35 -6.61 0.70 12.71
CA GLU A 35 -7.32 1.52 11.71
C GLU A 35 -7.79 0.65 10.55
N PRO A 36 -9.04 0.76 10.13
CA PRO A 36 -9.54 0.04 8.96
C PRO A 36 -8.76 0.45 7.70
N PRO A 37 -8.44 -0.49 6.80
CA PRO A 37 -7.88 -0.14 5.51
C PRO A 37 -8.81 0.79 4.73
N VAL A 38 -8.24 1.77 4.05
CA VAL A 38 -8.99 2.76 3.26
C VAL A 38 -8.77 2.49 1.78
N THR A 39 -9.85 2.25 1.05
CA THR A 39 -9.82 2.09 -0.40
C THR A 39 -10.39 3.34 -1.06
N LEU A 40 -9.59 3.97 -1.92
CA LEU A 40 -9.98 5.14 -2.71
C LEU A 40 -10.14 4.70 -4.16
N ILE A 41 -11.35 4.86 -4.70
CA ILE A 41 -11.63 4.56 -6.10
C ILE A 41 -11.48 5.84 -6.91
N CYS A 42 -10.62 5.78 -7.92
CA CYS A 42 -10.26 6.93 -8.76
C CYS A 42 -10.74 6.70 -10.19
N PRO A 43 -11.36 7.70 -10.83
CA PRO A 43 -11.86 7.55 -12.20
C PRO A 43 -10.74 7.37 -13.24
N ASN A 44 -9.56 7.91 -12.97
CA ASN A 44 -8.39 7.82 -13.84
C ASN A 44 -7.10 8.01 -13.04
N PHE A 45 -5.95 7.85 -13.69
CA PHE A 45 -4.65 8.00 -13.04
C PHE A 45 -4.33 9.45 -12.64
N ALA A 46 -4.86 10.44 -13.37
CA ALA A 46 -4.66 11.84 -12.99
C ALA A 46 -5.35 12.15 -11.65
N ASP A 47 -6.58 11.68 -11.46
CA ASP A 47 -7.29 11.80 -10.19
C ASP A 47 -6.57 11.00 -9.07
N MET A 48 -6.06 9.83 -9.40
CA MET A 48 -5.27 9.02 -8.46
C MET A 48 -4.03 9.77 -7.99
N ALA A 49 -3.33 10.46 -8.89
CA ALA A 49 -2.17 11.29 -8.55
C ALA A 49 -2.54 12.40 -7.56
N GLU A 50 -3.65 13.08 -7.81
CA GLU A 50 -4.11 14.15 -6.90
C GLU A 50 -4.51 13.61 -5.53
N ARG A 51 -5.21 12.49 -5.49
CA ARG A 51 -5.59 11.85 -4.22
C ARG A 51 -4.37 11.35 -3.45
N LEU A 52 -3.36 10.83 -4.16
CA LEU A 52 -2.09 10.44 -3.54
C LEU A 52 -1.39 11.64 -2.92
N ARG A 53 -1.33 12.77 -3.63
CA ARG A 53 -0.74 14.01 -3.13
C ARG A 53 -1.46 14.49 -1.86
N GLN A 54 -2.78 14.54 -1.89
CA GLN A 54 -3.60 14.95 -0.74
C GLN A 54 -3.40 14.00 0.44
N LEU A 55 -3.36 12.71 0.19
CA LEU A 55 -3.13 11.71 1.23
C LEU A 55 -1.76 11.88 1.91
N LEU A 56 -0.70 12.04 1.12
CA LEU A 56 0.64 12.25 1.65
C LEU A 56 0.74 13.53 2.48
N ARG A 57 0.12 14.62 2.04
CA ARG A 57 0.04 15.87 2.80
C ARG A 57 -0.69 15.66 4.14
N ARG A 58 -1.80 14.96 4.12
CA ARG A 58 -2.58 14.69 5.33
C ARG A 58 -1.81 13.83 6.32
N LEU A 59 -1.13 12.78 5.85
CA LEU A 59 -0.34 11.90 6.70
C LEU A 59 0.79 12.66 7.39
N GLN A 60 1.42 13.59 6.69
CA GLN A 60 2.51 14.38 7.26
C GLN A 60 2.00 15.47 8.21
N SER A 61 0.91 16.15 7.87
CA SER A 61 0.44 17.32 8.62
C SER A 61 -0.50 16.99 9.77
N LYS A 62 -1.44 16.05 9.57
CA LYS A 62 -2.45 15.69 10.57
C LYS A 62 -2.02 14.50 11.41
N GLU A 63 -1.48 13.48 10.77
CA GLU A 63 -1.03 12.25 11.45
C GLU A 63 0.42 12.37 11.94
N LEU A 64 1.12 13.43 11.58
CA LEU A 64 2.50 13.73 11.99
C LEU A 64 3.48 12.61 11.65
N LEU A 65 3.24 11.91 10.55
CA LEU A 65 4.10 10.81 10.10
C LEU A 65 5.30 11.35 9.32
N ALA A 66 6.47 10.78 9.59
CA ALA A 66 7.66 11.04 8.78
C ALA A 66 7.57 10.28 7.45
N LEU A 67 8.16 10.83 6.39
CA LEU A 67 8.15 10.18 5.08
C LEU A 67 8.79 8.78 5.09
N ASP A 68 9.80 8.57 5.92
CA ASP A 68 10.46 7.27 6.05
C ASP A 68 9.60 6.19 6.71
N GLN A 69 8.47 6.55 7.32
CA GLN A 69 7.48 5.61 7.85
C GLN A 69 6.47 5.14 6.80
N ILE A 70 6.48 5.75 5.63
CA ILE A 70 5.50 5.51 4.55
C ILE A 70 6.22 4.87 3.36
N VAL A 71 5.58 3.88 2.74
CA VAL A 71 6.03 3.34 1.47
C VAL A 71 4.87 3.36 0.46
N VAL A 72 5.18 3.75 -0.77
CA VAL A 72 4.24 3.71 -1.90
C VAL A 72 4.64 2.56 -2.80
N LEU A 73 3.75 1.60 -2.98
CA LEU A 73 3.98 0.40 -3.75
C LEU A 73 2.99 0.27 -4.89
N SER A 74 3.49 -0.10 -6.06
CA SER A 74 2.67 -0.40 -7.24
C SER A 74 2.96 -1.80 -7.72
N PRO A 75 1.98 -2.49 -8.36
CA PRO A 75 2.24 -3.73 -9.09
C PRO A 75 3.25 -3.55 -10.23
N TYR A 76 3.38 -2.32 -10.73
CA TYR A 76 4.23 -1.97 -11.87
C TYR A 76 5.27 -0.92 -11.49
N ARG A 77 6.37 -0.87 -12.25
CA ARG A 77 7.43 0.13 -12.02
C ARG A 77 6.85 1.54 -12.15
N TYR A 78 7.09 2.37 -11.14
CA TYR A 78 6.58 3.74 -11.12
C TYR A 78 7.24 4.65 -12.17
N THR A 79 8.42 4.26 -12.63
CA THR A 79 9.14 4.96 -13.70
C THR A 79 8.54 4.70 -15.09
N ASN A 80 7.55 3.82 -15.18
CA ASN A 80 6.84 3.59 -16.42
C ASN A 80 6.03 4.86 -16.76
N ALA A 81 6.30 5.45 -17.93
CA ALA A 81 5.66 6.69 -18.37
C ALA A 81 4.12 6.60 -18.45
N GLN A 82 3.58 5.41 -18.43
CA GLN A 82 2.12 5.19 -18.39
C GLN A 82 1.52 5.33 -16.98
N SER A 83 2.36 5.47 -15.95
CA SER A 83 1.91 5.58 -14.56
C SER A 83 1.76 7.04 -14.16
N ASP A 84 0.71 7.69 -14.65
CA ASP A 84 0.46 9.11 -14.35
C ASP A 84 0.24 9.38 -12.84
N TRP A 85 -0.06 8.34 -12.05
CA TRP A 85 -0.20 8.48 -10.61
C TRP A 85 1.08 8.99 -9.94
N SER A 86 2.24 8.77 -10.55
CA SER A 86 3.53 9.20 -10.00
C SER A 86 3.67 10.72 -9.88
N ARG A 87 2.85 11.49 -10.57
CA ARG A 87 2.80 12.96 -10.43
C ARG A 87 2.39 13.38 -9.03
N GLY A 88 1.67 12.53 -8.31
CA GLY A 88 1.31 12.77 -6.91
C GLY A 88 2.49 12.80 -5.96
N LEU A 89 3.65 12.35 -6.39
CA LEU A 89 4.89 12.32 -5.61
C LEU A 89 5.73 13.59 -5.75
N ALA A 90 5.30 14.56 -6.57
CA ALA A 90 6.12 15.73 -6.94
C ALA A 90 6.57 16.59 -5.74
N ASP A 91 5.77 16.59 -4.66
CA ASP A 91 6.05 17.40 -3.47
C ASP A 91 6.92 16.66 -2.44
N CYS A 92 7.32 15.43 -2.70
CA CYS A 92 8.05 14.60 -1.75
C CYS A 92 9.42 14.20 -2.29
N PRO A 93 10.48 14.28 -1.49
CA PRO A 93 11.72 13.59 -1.80
C PRO A 93 11.46 12.08 -1.80
N VAL A 94 11.81 11.41 -2.90
CA VAL A 94 11.57 9.97 -3.06
C VAL A 94 12.88 9.22 -3.22
N THR A 95 12.86 7.94 -2.81
CA THR A 95 13.96 7.01 -3.05
C THR A 95 13.39 5.68 -3.53
N THR A 96 14.12 5.02 -4.42
CA THR A 96 13.83 3.65 -4.85
C THR A 96 14.60 2.61 -4.03
N ASP A 97 15.46 3.04 -3.13
CA ASP A 97 16.12 2.15 -2.18
C ASP A 97 15.11 1.73 -1.10
N MET A 98 14.67 0.49 -1.18
CA MET A 98 13.64 -0.04 -0.28
C MET A 98 14.19 -0.52 1.06
N VAL A 99 15.48 -0.72 1.16
CA VAL A 99 16.15 -1.30 2.34
C VAL A 99 16.62 -0.22 3.30
N THR A 100 17.27 0.82 2.78
CA THR A 100 17.82 1.90 3.61
C THR A 100 16.71 2.87 4.00
N LEU A 101 16.53 3.08 5.31
CA LEU A 101 15.60 4.10 5.83
C LEU A 101 16.29 5.46 5.80
N ALA A 102 16.22 6.12 4.66
CA ALA A 102 16.78 7.47 4.52
C ALA A 102 15.81 8.49 5.13
N THR A 103 16.29 9.21 6.15
CA THR A 103 15.49 10.23 6.85
C THR A 103 14.95 11.27 5.87
N GLY A 104 13.66 11.53 5.94
CA GLY A 104 12.99 12.53 5.11
C GLY A 104 12.73 12.11 3.67
N GLN A 105 12.94 10.86 3.31
CA GLN A 105 12.64 10.34 1.98
C GLN A 105 11.54 9.30 2.00
N LEU A 106 10.62 9.42 1.03
CA LEU A 106 9.55 8.46 0.80
C LEU A 106 10.06 7.31 -0.08
N ARG A 107 9.92 6.08 0.39
CA ARG A 107 10.25 4.91 -0.42
C ARG A 107 9.14 4.65 -1.43
N VAL A 108 9.51 4.50 -2.69
CA VAL A 108 8.58 4.22 -3.80
C VAL A 108 9.14 3.10 -4.66
N GLY A 109 8.31 2.11 -4.93
CA GLY A 109 8.75 1.01 -5.78
C GLY A 109 7.64 0.01 -6.09
N THR A 110 8.06 -1.18 -6.49
CA THR A 110 7.13 -2.27 -6.80
C THR A 110 6.85 -3.09 -5.54
N ILE A 111 5.68 -3.72 -5.53
CA ILE A 111 5.32 -4.68 -4.48
C ILE A 111 6.38 -5.79 -4.40
N GLN A 112 6.84 -6.29 -5.53
CA GLN A 112 7.87 -7.34 -5.58
C GLN A 112 9.20 -6.88 -5.02
N GLY A 113 9.61 -5.65 -5.29
CA GLY A 113 10.84 -5.08 -4.76
C GLY A 113 10.81 -4.88 -3.24
N PHE A 114 9.63 -4.84 -2.65
CA PHE A 114 9.42 -4.69 -1.20
C PHE A 114 9.20 -6.03 -0.50
N LYS A 115 9.28 -7.14 -1.20
CA LYS A 115 9.07 -8.46 -0.63
C LYS A 115 10.04 -8.73 0.52
N GLY A 116 9.51 -9.17 1.66
CA GLY A 116 10.30 -9.44 2.86
C GLY A 116 10.52 -8.23 3.76
N LEU A 117 10.11 -7.03 3.35
CA LEU A 117 10.21 -5.81 4.12
C LEU A 117 8.86 -5.44 4.74
N GLU A 118 8.86 -4.44 5.62
CA GLU A 118 7.66 -3.93 6.30
C GLU A 118 7.72 -2.42 6.43
N ALA A 119 6.55 -1.79 6.55
CA ALA A 119 6.43 -0.37 6.85
C ALA A 119 5.21 -0.11 7.73
N ASP A 120 5.26 0.98 8.49
CA ASP A 120 4.13 1.39 9.33
C ASP A 120 2.92 1.73 8.47
N VAL A 121 3.14 2.47 7.38
CA VAL A 121 2.09 2.87 6.44
C VAL A 121 2.45 2.40 5.04
N VAL A 122 1.56 1.66 4.40
CA VAL A 122 1.68 1.23 3.00
C VAL A 122 0.56 1.86 2.20
N ILE A 123 0.91 2.47 1.08
CA ILE A 123 -0.03 2.99 0.08
C ILE A 123 0.15 2.17 -1.18
N LEU A 124 -0.84 1.34 -1.50
CA LEU A 124 -0.88 0.60 -2.76
C LEU A 124 -1.52 1.49 -3.82
N VAL A 125 -0.83 1.71 -4.92
CA VAL A 125 -1.27 2.59 -6.01
C VAL A 125 -1.26 1.86 -7.35
N GLY A 126 -1.94 2.43 -8.34
CA GLY A 126 -1.93 1.88 -9.68
C GLY A 126 -2.68 0.55 -9.80
N ILE A 127 -3.62 0.30 -8.91
CA ILE A 127 -4.41 -0.94 -8.95
C ILE A 127 -5.45 -0.84 -10.05
N ASP A 128 -5.21 -1.56 -11.14
CA ASP A 128 -6.07 -1.62 -12.32
C ASP A 128 -6.66 -3.02 -12.52
N SER A 129 -7.38 -3.22 -13.61
CA SER A 129 -8.00 -4.51 -13.93
C SER A 129 -6.99 -5.63 -14.15
N ARG A 130 -5.75 -5.30 -14.53
CA ARG A 130 -4.68 -6.30 -14.67
C ARG A 130 -4.14 -6.73 -13.31
N ALA A 131 -4.00 -5.78 -12.39
CA ALA A 131 -3.47 -6.06 -11.05
C ALA A 131 -4.34 -7.05 -10.28
N VAL A 132 -5.68 -6.95 -10.40
CA VAL A 132 -6.58 -7.87 -9.70
C VAL A 132 -6.56 -9.30 -10.24
N LYS A 133 -5.96 -9.52 -11.40
CA LYS A 133 -5.72 -10.87 -11.93
C LYS A 133 -4.55 -11.57 -11.24
N HIS A 134 -3.81 -10.84 -10.42
CA HIS A 134 -2.66 -11.35 -9.65
C HIS A 134 -2.91 -11.12 -8.15
N PRO A 135 -3.89 -11.83 -7.56
CA PRO A 135 -4.26 -11.62 -6.16
C PRO A 135 -3.12 -11.89 -5.19
N GLU A 136 -2.20 -12.78 -5.54
CA GLU A 136 -1.00 -13.08 -4.76
C GLU A 136 -0.09 -11.85 -4.61
N THR A 137 0.03 -11.03 -5.65
CA THR A 137 0.81 -9.79 -5.60
C THR A 137 0.17 -8.78 -4.66
N LEU A 138 -1.15 -8.61 -4.76
CA LEU A 138 -1.88 -7.70 -3.87
C LEU A 138 -1.82 -8.17 -2.42
N TYR A 139 -1.90 -9.47 -2.18
CA TYR A 139 -1.72 -10.05 -0.84
C TYR A 139 -0.35 -9.68 -0.27
N VAL A 140 0.72 -9.86 -1.05
CA VAL A 140 2.09 -9.52 -0.61
C VAL A 140 2.15 -8.04 -0.24
N GLY A 141 1.64 -7.14 -1.08
CA GLY A 141 1.66 -5.71 -0.82
C GLY A 141 0.92 -5.34 0.46
N ALA A 142 -0.31 -5.80 0.61
CA ALA A 142 -1.14 -5.50 1.77
C ALA A 142 -0.53 -6.07 3.06
N SER A 143 0.03 -7.28 3.01
CA SER A 143 0.60 -7.95 4.18
C SER A 143 1.88 -7.30 4.71
N ARG A 144 2.51 -6.39 3.95
CA ARG A 144 3.71 -5.65 4.40
C ARG A 144 3.39 -4.50 5.36
N THR A 145 2.12 -4.23 5.61
CA THR A 145 1.67 -3.09 6.41
C THR A 145 1.59 -3.46 7.89
N ARG A 146 2.17 -2.62 8.75
CA ARG A 146 2.09 -2.81 10.21
C ARG A 146 0.92 -2.09 10.85
N ALA A 147 0.59 -0.89 10.41
CA ALA A 147 -0.40 -0.04 11.08
C ALA A 147 -1.53 0.47 10.18
N MET A 148 -1.21 1.08 9.04
CA MET A 148 -2.20 1.75 8.18
C MET A 148 -2.00 1.33 6.73
N LEU A 149 -3.09 0.93 6.07
CA LEU A 149 -3.09 0.52 4.66
C LEU A 149 -4.07 1.38 3.87
N TYR A 150 -3.59 1.95 2.78
CA TYR A 150 -4.38 2.68 1.80
C TYR A 150 -4.26 1.98 0.45
N VAL A 151 -5.38 1.86 -0.26
CA VAL A 151 -5.42 1.26 -1.59
C VAL A 151 -6.07 2.25 -2.55
N LEU A 152 -5.32 2.67 -3.57
CA LEU A 152 -5.81 3.56 -4.63
C LEU A 152 -6.00 2.73 -5.89
N ALA A 153 -7.26 2.57 -6.31
CA ALA A 153 -7.65 1.71 -7.42
C ALA A 153 -8.47 2.49 -8.46
N LEU A 154 -8.39 2.06 -9.71
CA LEU A 154 -9.22 2.63 -10.77
C LEU A 154 -10.68 2.18 -10.62
N ALA A 155 -11.59 3.05 -11.05
CA ALA A 155 -13.01 2.73 -11.09
C ALA A 155 -13.29 1.49 -11.98
N GLY A 156 -14.24 0.67 -11.55
CA GLY A 156 -14.58 -0.57 -12.24
C GLY A 156 -13.73 -1.79 -11.85
N VAL A 157 -12.73 -1.58 -11.00
CA VAL A 157 -11.91 -2.68 -10.47
C VAL A 157 -12.64 -3.32 -9.29
N ALA A 158 -12.88 -4.62 -9.36
CA ALA A 158 -13.48 -5.38 -8.26
C ALA A 158 -12.38 -5.83 -7.29
N LEU A 159 -12.37 -5.24 -6.10
CA LEU A 159 -11.51 -5.64 -5.00
C LEU A 159 -12.32 -6.52 -4.03
N ASN A 160 -12.31 -7.80 -4.28
CA ASN A 160 -13.03 -8.78 -3.45
C ASN A 160 -12.15 -9.35 -2.35
#